data_0bf11aaa53e9304433367eba20c530a5
#
_entry.id   0bf11aaa53e9304433367eba20c530a5
#
_cell.length_a   1.000
_cell.length_b   1.000
_cell.length_c   1.000
_cell.angle_alpha   90.00
_cell.angle_beta   90.00
_cell.angle_gamma   90.00
#
_symmetry.space_group_name_H-M   'P 1'
#
loop_
_entity.id
_entity.type
_entity.pdbx_description
1 polymer ?
#
loop_
_entity_poly.entity_id
_entity_poly.type
_entity_poly.pdbx_seq_one_letter_code
_entity_poly.pdbx_strand_id
1 'polypeptide(L)'
;QLPDINVEFVVGNNDLDFYKFLKENGGLPDIITCCRFSLHDASPLKDSLMDLSTTNAAGAVYETYLSNFMNEDGSINWLPVCADAHGFVVNKDLFEQYDIPLPTDYESFVAACQAFEAEGIRGFTADYYYDYICMETLQGLSASELASAAGRKWRIAYSDPNNEKVGLDNAVWPAAFERMEQFIRDTGLSEDDLHLNYDDVVALYASGKLAMYFGSSSGVKMFQDQGINTTFLPFFQPNGEKWLMTTPYFQVALNRELTQDTERRKKALTVL
;
A
#
# COMPACT_ATOMS: atom_id res chain seq x y z
N GLN A 1 9.19 25.58 -4.58
CA GLN A 1 8.33 26.62 -5.17
C GLN A 1 8.75 26.85 -6.61
N LEU A 2 7.78 26.93 -7.52
CA LEU A 2 7.98 27.16 -8.95
C LEU A 2 7.43 28.57 -9.27
N PRO A 3 8.28 29.63 -9.17
CA PRO A 3 7.80 31.02 -9.14
C PRO A 3 7.07 31.45 -10.42
N ASP A 4 7.35 30.80 -11.54
CA ASP A 4 6.78 31.15 -12.86
C ASP A 4 5.64 30.22 -13.28
N ILE A 5 5.20 29.31 -12.41
CA ILE A 5 4.13 28.34 -12.71
C ILE A 5 3.03 28.50 -11.66
N ASN A 6 1.85 28.88 -12.11
CA ASN A 6 0.65 28.85 -11.29
C ASN A 6 -0.03 27.50 -11.46
N VAL A 7 -0.17 26.74 -10.35
CA VAL A 7 -0.91 25.48 -10.32
C VAL A 7 -2.27 25.74 -9.68
N GLU A 8 -3.31 25.54 -10.44
CA GLU A 8 -4.70 25.59 -9.95
C GLU A 8 -5.13 24.17 -9.58
N PHE A 9 -5.51 23.99 -8.32
CA PHE A 9 -6.04 22.73 -7.83
C PHE A 9 -7.54 22.69 -8.05
N VAL A 10 -7.98 21.72 -8.85
CA VAL A 10 -9.40 21.43 -9.06
C VAL A 10 -9.83 20.37 -8.05
N VAL A 11 -10.82 20.69 -7.25
CA VAL A 11 -11.41 19.73 -6.31
C VAL A 11 -12.15 18.67 -7.10
N GLY A 12 -11.80 17.41 -6.86
CA GLY A 12 -12.37 16.26 -7.53
C GLY A 12 -12.16 14.98 -6.71
N ASN A 13 -12.50 13.88 -7.30
CA ASN A 13 -12.18 12.55 -6.78
C ASN A 13 -10.85 12.06 -7.41
N ASN A 14 -10.04 11.35 -6.67
CA ASN A 14 -8.77 10.80 -7.13
C ASN A 14 -8.88 9.32 -7.54
N ASP A 15 -10.05 8.89 -7.99
CA ASP A 15 -10.27 7.56 -8.57
C ASP A 15 -10.36 7.57 -10.10
N LEU A 16 -10.18 6.41 -10.70
CA LEU A 16 -10.20 6.26 -12.16
C LEU A 16 -11.57 6.53 -12.77
N ASP A 17 -12.65 6.20 -12.09
CA ASP A 17 -14.01 6.34 -12.64
C ASP A 17 -14.40 7.82 -12.77
N PHE A 18 -13.93 8.64 -11.83
CA PHE A 18 -14.05 10.09 -11.95
C PHE A 18 -13.36 10.62 -13.22
N TYR A 19 -12.14 10.18 -13.51
CA TYR A 19 -11.41 10.61 -14.70
C TYR A 19 -11.98 10.03 -16.00
N LYS A 20 -12.52 8.82 -15.98
CA LYS A 20 -13.28 8.26 -17.11
C LYS A 20 -14.52 9.13 -17.42
N PHE A 21 -15.25 9.52 -16.38
CA PHE A 21 -16.39 10.43 -16.52
C PHE A 21 -15.98 11.79 -17.10
N LEU A 22 -14.89 12.39 -16.61
CA LEU A 22 -14.37 13.67 -17.12
C LEU A 22 -13.96 13.56 -18.60
N LYS A 23 -13.29 12.47 -18.98
CA LYS A 23 -12.91 12.19 -20.37
C LYS A 23 -14.13 12.20 -21.30
N GLU A 24 -15.18 11.52 -20.91
CA GLU A 24 -16.43 11.41 -21.71
C GLU A 24 -17.19 12.75 -21.80
N ASN A 25 -17.04 13.61 -20.81
CA ASN A 25 -17.72 14.91 -20.73
C ASN A 25 -16.81 16.11 -21.06
N GLY A 26 -15.64 15.88 -21.64
CA GLY A 26 -14.84 16.91 -22.30
C GLY A 26 -13.90 17.70 -21.39
N GLY A 27 -13.41 17.11 -20.28
CA GLY A 27 -12.70 17.93 -19.32
C GLY A 27 -11.58 17.31 -18.49
N LEU A 28 -10.67 16.48 -19.06
CA LEU A 28 -9.49 16.06 -18.29
C LEU A 28 -8.59 17.26 -17.94
N PRO A 29 -8.21 17.45 -16.66
CA PRO A 29 -7.22 18.46 -16.30
C PRO A 29 -5.83 18.14 -16.89
N ASP A 30 -4.92 19.11 -16.87
CA ASP A 30 -3.56 18.93 -17.40
C ASP A 30 -2.79 17.84 -16.69
N ILE A 31 -2.89 17.84 -15.36
CA ILE A 31 -2.26 16.89 -14.47
C ILE A 31 -3.37 16.18 -13.72
N ILE A 32 -3.36 14.88 -13.75
CA ILE A 32 -4.29 14.04 -13.00
C ILE A 32 -3.54 13.19 -12.00
N THR A 33 -4.15 12.97 -10.86
CA THR A 33 -3.59 12.17 -9.77
C THR A 33 -4.57 11.08 -9.37
N CYS A 34 -4.07 9.89 -9.13
CA CYS A 34 -4.90 8.77 -8.72
C CYS A 34 -4.21 7.97 -7.61
N CYS A 35 -5.00 7.43 -6.69
CA CYS A 35 -4.55 6.40 -5.77
C CYS A 35 -4.54 5.05 -6.48
N ARG A 36 -4.10 4.01 -5.80
CA ARG A 36 -3.97 2.62 -6.25
C ARG A 36 -4.96 2.19 -7.34
N PHE A 37 -4.43 1.64 -8.43
CA PHE A 37 -5.20 1.02 -9.50
C PHE A 37 -4.34 -0.02 -10.24
N SER A 38 -4.97 -0.91 -10.99
CA SER A 38 -4.28 -1.75 -11.97
C SER A 38 -4.19 -1.06 -13.33
N LEU A 39 -3.15 -1.37 -14.13
CA LEU A 39 -3.07 -0.85 -15.51
C LEU A 39 -4.27 -1.28 -16.37
N HIS A 40 -4.84 -2.44 -16.08
CA HIS A 40 -6.05 -2.91 -16.75
C HIS A 40 -7.21 -1.94 -16.51
N ASP A 41 -7.43 -1.52 -15.27
CA ASP A 41 -8.50 -0.57 -14.91
C ASP A 41 -8.27 0.82 -15.50
N ALA A 42 -7.00 1.21 -15.65
CA ALA A 42 -6.59 2.47 -16.26
C ALA A 42 -6.61 2.47 -17.80
N SER A 43 -6.72 1.31 -18.44
CA SER A 43 -6.63 1.16 -19.89
C SER A 43 -7.60 2.06 -20.68
N PRO A 44 -8.84 2.35 -20.22
CA PRO A 44 -9.73 3.26 -20.93
C PRO A 44 -9.22 4.71 -21.01
N LEU A 45 -8.29 5.11 -20.14
CA LEU A 45 -7.69 6.45 -20.14
C LEU A 45 -6.42 6.53 -20.99
N LYS A 46 -5.80 5.42 -21.36
CA LYS A 46 -4.49 5.35 -22.01
C LYS A 46 -4.36 6.34 -23.18
N ASP A 47 -5.34 6.35 -24.09
CA ASP A 47 -5.30 7.20 -25.28
C ASP A 47 -5.47 8.70 -25.00
N SER A 48 -5.88 9.06 -23.80
CA SER A 48 -6.05 10.45 -23.35
C SER A 48 -4.86 10.96 -22.56
N LEU A 49 -3.86 10.11 -22.30
CA LEU A 49 -2.70 10.43 -21.51
C LEU A 49 -1.42 10.49 -22.35
N MET A 50 -0.48 11.31 -21.90
CA MET A 50 0.85 11.39 -22.51
C MET A 50 1.65 10.12 -22.18
N ASP A 51 2.52 9.72 -23.11
CA ASP A 51 3.62 8.82 -22.80
C ASP A 51 4.74 9.60 -22.07
N LEU A 52 5.05 9.16 -20.88
CA LEU A 52 6.04 9.75 -19.97
C LEU A 52 7.35 8.93 -19.94
N SER A 53 7.45 7.82 -20.68
CA SER A 53 8.56 6.85 -20.62
C SER A 53 9.94 7.45 -20.85
N THR A 54 10.03 8.53 -21.64
CA THR A 54 11.28 9.23 -21.98
C THR A 54 11.52 10.50 -21.18
N THR A 55 10.72 10.78 -20.16
CA THR A 55 10.84 11.99 -19.35
C THR A 55 11.89 11.83 -18.25
N ASN A 56 12.45 12.97 -17.79
CA ASN A 56 13.35 12.97 -16.63
C ASN A 56 12.65 12.47 -15.37
N ALA A 57 11.34 12.71 -15.22
CA ALA A 57 10.56 12.24 -14.12
C ALA A 57 10.50 10.69 -14.08
N ALA A 58 10.28 10.04 -15.24
CA ALA A 58 10.36 8.57 -15.33
C ALA A 58 11.76 8.05 -14.99
N GLY A 59 12.81 8.74 -15.44
CA GLY A 59 14.20 8.37 -15.12
C GLY A 59 14.58 8.51 -13.65
N ALA A 60 13.80 9.22 -12.86
CA ALA A 60 13.97 9.35 -11.40
C ALA A 60 13.30 8.24 -10.59
N VAL A 61 12.41 7.45 -11.21
CA VAL A 61 11.70 6.36 -10.56
C VAL A 61 12.50 5.07 -10.67
N TYR A 62 12.58 4.30 -9.58
CA TYR A 62 13.21 2.98 -9.62
C TYR A 62 12.48 2.05 -10.62
N GLU A 63 13.25 1.34 -11.44
CA GLU A 63 12.75 0.45 -12.48
C GLU A 63 11.74 -0.58 -11.95
N THR A 64 11.95 -1.10 -10.74
CA THR A 64 11.05 -2.05 -10.08
C THR A 64 9.65 -1.49 -9.87
N TYR A 65 9.52 -0.20 -9.57
CA TYR A 65 8.20 0.44 -9.45
C TYR A 65 7.67 0.83 -10.83
N LEU A 66 8.53 1.33 -11.71
CA LEU A 66 8.14 1.79 -13.03
C LEU A 66 7.58 0.66 -13.91
N SER A 67 8.13 -0.55 -13.78
CA SER A 67 7.68 -1.73 -14.51
C SER A 67 6.21 -2.08 -14.25
N ASN A 68 5.67 -1.73 -13.09
CA ASN A 68 4.25 -1.93 -12.77
C ASN A 68 3.31 -1.01 -13.59
N PHE A 69 3.85 0.05 -14.22
CA PHE A 69 3.11 1.03 -15.01
C PHE A 69 3.47 1.00 -16.49
N MET A 70 4.28 0.03 -16.91
CA MET A 70 4.66 -0.14 -18.31
C MET A 70 3.57 -0.89 -19.06
N ASN A 71 3.04 -0.26 -20.11
CA ASN A 71 2.11 -0.89 -21.04
C ASN A 71 2.82 -1.92 -21.92
N GLU A 72 2.08 -2.78 -22.60
CA GLU A 72 2.62 -3.80 -23.52
C GLU A 72 3.48 -3.21 -24.64
N ASP A 73 3.19 -1.99 -25.08
CA ASP A 73 3.94 -1.26 -26.10
C ASP A 73 5.18 -0.52 -25.56
N GLY A 74 5.48 -0.67 -24.27
CA GLY A 74 6.58 -0.01 -23.58
C GLY A 74 6.31 1.43 -23.17
N SER A 75 5.14 2.00 -23.48
CA SER A 75 4.75 3.33 -23.02
C SER A 75 4.41 3.34 -21.53
N ILE A 76 4.58 4.50 -20.89
CA ILE A 76 4.28 4.72 -19.49
C ILE A 76 3.42 5.98 -19.37
N ASN A 77 2.16 5.83 -18.99
CA ASN A 77 1.25 6.96 -18.86
C ASN A 77 1.11 7.46 -17.42
N TRP A 78 1.46 6.63 -16.44
CA TRP A 78 1.36 6.94 -15.02
C TRP A 78 2.72 6.81 -14.35
N LEU A 79 3.10 7.81 -13.55
CA LEU A 79 4.31 7.76 -12.74
C LEU A 79 3.95 7.68 -11.26
N PRO A 80 4.54 6.77 -10.49
CA PRO A 80 4.40 6.80 -9.03
C PRO A 80 5.15 7.98 -8.44
N VAL A 81 4.49 8.72 -7.56
CA VAL A 81 5.07 9.87 -6.86
C VAL A 81 5.74 9.46 -5.56
N CYS A 82 5.15 8.47 -4.88
CA CYS A 82 5.68 7.91 -3.65
C CYS A 82 5.37 6.41 -3.57
N ALA A 83 6.07 5.74 -2.67
CA ALA A 83 5.75 4.39 -2.24
C ALA A 83 5.43 4.42 -0.74
N ASP A 84 4.46 3.63 -0.33
CA ASP A 84 4.17 3.37 1.07
C ASP A 84 4.64 1.96 1.46
N ALA A 85 5.13 1.81 2.67
CA ALA A 85 5.50 0.51 3.22
C ALA A 85 4.40 0.03 4.17
N HIS A 86 4.06 -1.25 4.09
CA HIS A 86 3.06 -1.89 4.94
C HIS A 86 3.76 -2.85 5.90
N GLY A 87 3.32 -2.80 7.15
CA GLY A 87 3.87 -3.56 8.27
C GLY A 87 3.13 -3.22 9.55
N PHE A 88 3.81 -3.21 10.69
CA PHE A 88 3.20 -2.94 11.98
C PHE A 88 3.55 -1.54 12.49
N VAL A 89 2.54 -0.73 12.76
CA VAL A 89 2.64 0.56 13.44
C VAL A 89 2.59 0.30 14.94
N VAL A 90 3.56 0.83 15.69
CA VAL A 90 3.82 0.43 17.08
C VAL A 90 3.90 1.65 18.00
N ASN A 91 3.12 1.66 19.06
CA ASN A 91 3.10 2.69 20.11
C ASN A 91 4.20 2.44 21.13
N LYS A 92 5.37 3.05 20.94
CA LYS A 92 6.52 2.90 21.84
C LYS A 92 6.26 3.38 23.28
N ASP A 93 5.40 4.39 23.44
CA ASP A 93 5.07 4.89 24.79
C ASP A 93 4.43 3.79 25.64
N LEU A 94 3.57 2.94 25.05
CA LEU A 94 2.99 1.79 25.74
C LEU A 94 4.04 0.73 26.09
N PHE A 95 4.95 0.42 25.17
CA PHE A 95 6.05 -0.53 25.42
C PHE A 95 6.94 -0.07 26.57
N GLU A 96 7.29 1.22 26.60
CA GLU A 96 8.06 1.83 27.67
C GLU A 96 7.27 1.86 29.00
N GLN A 97 5.99 2.21 28.97
CA GLN A 97 5.12 2.30 30.15
C GLN A 97 4.95 0.95 30.87
N TYR A 98 4.84 -0.14 30.10
CA TYR A 98 4.60 -1.49 30.64
C TYR A 98 5.86 -2.35 30.74
N ASP A 99 7.04 -1.79 30.45
CA ASP A 99 8.32 -2.49 30.47
C ASP A 99 8.33 -3.74 29.57
N ILE A 100 7.63 -3.65 28.42
CA ILE A 100 7.56 -4.70 27.40
C ILE A 100 8.61 -4.40 26.32
N PRO A 101 9.50 -5.32 25.97
CA PRO A 101 10.49 -5.08 24.94
C PRO A 101 9.85 -5.01 23.54
N LEU A 102 10.37 -4.11 22.67
CA LEU A 102 9.94 -4.04 21.27
C LEU A 102 10.23 -5.36 20.53
N PRO A 103 9.28 -5.86 19.75
CA PRO A 103 9.46 -7.09 18.99
C PRO A 103 10.63 -7.03 17.99
N THR A 104 11.41 -8.11 17.94
CA THR A 104 12.51 -8.28 16.99
C THR A 104 12.35 -9.49 16.07
N ASP A 105 11.41 -10.36 16.38
CA ASP A 105 11.05 -11.59 15.65
C ASP A 105 9.59 -11.96 15.94
N TYR A 106 9.11 -13.05 15.33
CA TYR A 106 7.72 -13.49 15.47
C TYR A 106 7.38 -13.88 16.91
N GLU A 107 8.29 -14.60 17.61
CA GLU A 107 8.04 -15.05 19.00
C GLU A 107 7.89 -13.85 19.95
N SER A 108 8.79 -12.88 19.86
CA SER A 108 8.73 -11.65 20.67
C SER A 108 7.52 -10.77 20.31
N PHE A 109 7.06 -10.80 19.05
CA PHE A 109 5.83 -10.11 18.64
C PHE A 109 4.59 -10.73 19.32
N VAL A 110 4.48 -12.06 19.29
CA VAL A 110 3.40 -12.78 19.97
C VAL A 110 3.45 -12.58 21.46
N ALA A 111 4.65 -12.66 22.07
CA ALA A 111 4.82 -12.42 23.50
C ALA A 111 4.38 -11.00 23.91
N ALA A 112 4.69 -9.99 23.08
CA ALA A 112 4.23 -8.63 23.33
C ALA A 112 2.71 -8.51 23.25
N CYS A 113 2.05 -9.14 22.26
CA CYS A 113 0.59 -9.17 22.17
C CYS A 113 -0.03 -9.74 23.45
N GLN A 114 0.46 -10.89 23.90
CA GLN A 114 -0.05 -11.55 25.12
C GLN A 114 0.21 -10.73 26.40
N ALA A 115 1.37 -10.07 26.49
CA ALA A 115 1.68 -9.21 27.63
C ALA A 115 0.74 -8.01 27.71
N PHE A 116 0.42 -7.35 26.62
CA PHE A 116 -0.54 -6.25 26.59
C PHE A 116 -1.96 -6.71 26.92
N GLU A 117 -2.39 -7.85 26.40
CA GLU A 117 -3.71 -8.41 26.75
C GLU A 117 -3.85 -8.69 28.25
N ALA A 118 -2.78 -9.12 28.93
CA ALA A 118 -2.76 -9.31 30.38
C ALA A 118 -2.93 -8.00 31.16
N GLU A 119 -2.53 -6.88 30.58
CA GLU A 119 -2.72 -5.53 31.14
C GLU A 119 -4.05 -4.87 30.71
N GLY A 120 -4.89 -5.60 29.95
CA GLY A 120 -6.17 -5.09 29.46
C GLY A 120 -6.04 -4.10 28.28
N ILE A 121 -4.89 -4.12 27.60
CA ILE A 121 -4.62 -3.34 26.42
C ILE A 121 -4.61 -4.31 25.23
N ARG A 122 -5.27 -3.95 24.12
CA ARG A 122 -5.22 -4.77 22.93
C ARG A 122 -3.81 -4.78 22.35
N GLY A 123 -3.22 -5.98 22.25
CA GLY A 123 -1.85 -6.13 21.77
C GLY A 123 -1.73 -5.82 20.27
N PHE A 124 -2.67 -6.36 19.46
CA PHE A 124 -2.67 -6.19 18.02
C PHE A 124 -4.07 -6.25 17.43
N THR A 125 -4.33 -5.46 16.36
CA THR A 125 -5.46 -5.59 15.46
C THR A 125 -5.17 -4.87 14.13
N ALA A 126 -6.18 -4.74 13.26
CA ALA A 126 -6.18 -3.89 12.07
C ALA A 126 -7.63 -3.50 11.72
N ASP A 127 -7.78 -2.69 10.70
CA ASP A 127 -9.08 -2.27 10.15
C ASP A 127 -9.67 -3.37 9.24
N TYR A 128 -9.88 -4.55 9.80
CA TYR A 128 -10.33 -5.76 9.10
C TYR A 128 -11.77 -5.69 8.58
N TYR A 129 -12.48 -4.61 8.83
CA TYR A 129 -13.72 -4.29 8.12
C TYR A 129 -13.53 -4.28 6.60
N TYR A 130 -12.33 -3.99 6.13
CA TYR A 130 -11.99 -3.95 4.72
C TYR A 130 -11.31 -5.26 4.28
N ASP A 131 -11.92 -5.96 3.33
CA ASP A 131 -11.43 -7.24 2.80
C ASP A 131 -9.96 -7.20 2.36
N TYR A 132 -9.52 -6.09 1.75
CA TYR A 132 -8.16 -5.95 1.27
C TYR A 132 -7.12 -5.93 2.40
N ILE A 133 -7.48 -5.48 3.61
CA ILE A 133 -6.59 -5.53 4.78
C ILE A 133 -6.32 -6.98 5.20
N CYS A 134 -7.34 -7.85 5.14
CA CYS A 134 -7.15 -9.28 5.37
C CYS A 134 -6.16 -9.87 4.36
N MET A 135 -6.31 -9.51 3.08
CA MET A 135 -5.43 -9.97 2.01
C MET A 135 -4.00 -9.44 2.15
N GLU A 136 -3.83 -8.16 2.48
CA GLU A 136 -2.52 -7.56 2.70
C GLU A 136 -1.80 -8.16 3.92
N THR A 137 -2.52 -8.41 5.02
CA THR A 137 -1.99 -9.11 6.19
C THR A 137 -1.51 -10.52 5.83
N LEU A 138 -2.34 -11.29 5.11
CA LEU A 138 -1.98 -12.63 4.62
C LEU A 138 -0.73 -12.59 3.73
N GLN A 139 -0.66 -11.64 2.80
CA GLN A 139 0.49 -11.48 1.91
C GLN A 139 1.77 -11.12 2.68
N GLY A 140 1.67 -10.22 3.66
CA GLY A 140 2.80 -9.83 4.50
C GLY A 140 3.34 -10.98 5.34
N LEU A 141 2.45 -11.73 5.98
CA LEU A 141 2.79 -12.93 6.76
C LEU A 141 3.37 -14.07 5.92
N SER A 142 3.05 -14.10 4.63
CA SER A 142 3.48 -15.14 3.68
C SER A 142 4.52 -14.64 2.68
N ALA A 143 5.17 -13.51 2.96
CA ALA A 143 6.08 -12.87 2.03
C ALA A 143 7.25 -13.78 1.62
N SER A 144 7.78 -14.59 2.53
CA SER A 144 8.86 -15.56 2.23
C SER A 144 8.42 -16.60 1.19
N GLU A 145 7.21 -17.15 1.32
CA GLU A 145 6.66 -18.10 0.37
C GLU A 145 6.35 -17.45 -0.97
N LEU A 146 5.72 -16.28 -0.95
CA LEU A 146 5.35 -15.54 -2.15
C LEU A 146 6.57 -15.04 -2.93
N ALA A 147 7.66 -14.69 -2.25
CA ALA A 147 8.92 -14.29 -2.86
C ALA A 147 9.79 -15.48 -3.32
N SER A 148 9.49 -16.70 -2.89
CA SER A 148 10.19 -17.92 -3.30
C SER A 148 10.09 -18.18 -4.81
N ALA A 149 10.92 -19.10 -5.31
CA ALA A 149 10.85 -19.53 -6.71
C ALA A 149 9.46 -20.12 -7.08
N ALA A 150 8.85 -20.88 -6.14
CA ALA A 150 7.51 -21.44 -6.32
C ALA A 150 6.44 -20.34 -6.33
N GLY A 151 6.50 -19.40 -5.40
CA GLY A 151 5.60 -18.26 -5.35
C GLY A 151 5.69 -17.36 -6.58
N ARG A 152 6.90 -17.10 -7.06
CA ARG A 152 7.12 -16.35 -8.29
C ARG A 152 6.51 -17.06 -9.51
N LYS A 153 6.74 -18.37 -9.62
CA LYS A 153 6.15 -19.18 -10.69
C LYS A 153 4.62 -19.14 -10.65
N TRP A 154 4.04 -19.25 -9.44
CA TRP A 154 2.59 -19.15 -9.25
C TRP A 154 2.06 -17.78 -9.70
N ARG A 155 2.69 -16.67 -9.27
CA ARG A 155 2.25 -15.31 -9.62
C ARG A 155 2.27 -15.07 -11.14
N ILE A 156 3.32 -15.53 -11.83
CA ILE A 156 3.40 -15.44 -13.31
C ILE A 156 2.27 -16.24 -13.95
N ALA A 157 2.01 -17.45 -13.48
CA ALA A 157 0.96 -18.29 -14.03
C ALA A 157 -0.46 -17.74 -13.73
N TYR A 158 -0.66 -17.14 -12.55
CA TYR A 158 -1.92 -16.51 -12.16
C TYR A 158 -2.22 -15.22 -12.95
N SER A 159 -1.19 -14.49 -13.34
CA SER A 159 -1.32 -13.26 -14.14
C SER A 159 -1.64 -13.53 -15.62
N ASP A 160 -1.54 -14.79 -16.07
CA ASP A 160 -1.92 -15.16 -17.44
C ASP A 160 -3.45 -15.37 -17.53
N PRO A 161 -4.18 -14.48 -18.23
CA PRO A 161 -5.64 -14.56 -18.35
C PRO A 161 -6.13 -15.82 -19.07
N ASN A 162 -5.23 -16.53 -19.77
CA ASN A 162 -5.55 -17.78 -20.46
C ASN A 162 -5.32 -19.02 -19.59
N ASN A 163 -4.82 -18.84 -18.37
CA ASN A 163 -4.52 -19.94 -17.45
C ASN A 163 -5.57 -20.12 -16.36
N GLU A 164 -6.71 -20.67 -16.71
CA GLU A 164 -7.83 -20.92 -15.80
C GLU A 164 -7.56 -22.01 -14.71
N LYS A 165 -6.37 -22.64 -14.72
CA LYS A 165 -6.06 -23.78 -13.84
C LYS A 165 -5.26 -23.39 -12.59
N VAL A 166 -4.95 -22.13 -12.40
CA VAL A 166 -4.16 -21.66 -11.27
C VAL A 166 -5.07 -21.08 -10.20
N GLY A 167 -5.18 -21.79 -9.08
CA GLY A 167 -5.99 -21.40 -7.93
C GLY A 167 -5.15 -21.16 -6.66
N LEU A 168 -5.84 -20.92 -5.56
CA LEU A 168 -5.23 -20.73 -4.24
C LEU A 168 -5.05 -22.05 -3.47
N ASP A 169 -5.44 -23.17 -4.04
CA ASP A 169 -5.35 -24.52 -3.48
C ASP A 169 -4.01 -25.21 -3.76
N ASN A 170 -3.08 -24.50 -4.38
CA ASN A 170 -1.79 -25.05 -4.81
C ASN A 170 -0.61 -24.13 -4.49
N ALA A 171 0.60 -24.62 -4.80
CA ALA A 171 1.87 -23.94 -4.60
C ALA A 171 2.08 -23.50 -3.13
N VAL A 172 2.15 -22.19 -2.88
CA VAL A 172 2.49 -21.61 -1.59
C VAL A 172 1.28 -21.30 -0.70
N TRP A 173 0.09 -21.28 -1.26
CA TRP A 173 -1.10 -20.77 -0.57
C TRP A 173 -1.60 -21.64 0.59
N PRO A 174 -1.56 -22.98 0.55
CA PRO A 174 -1.93 -23.79 1.72
C PRO A 174 -1.10 -23.41 2.96
N ALA A 175 0.22 -23.29 2.80
CA ALA A 175 1.09 -22.86 3.89
C ALA A 175 0.83 -21.42 4.34
N ALA A 176 0.46 -20.53 3.41
CA ALA A 176 0.09 -19.15 3.73
C ALA A 176 -1.17 -19.08 4.59
N PHE A 177 -2.19 -19.87 4.26
CA PHE A 177 -3.42 -19.94 5.05
C PHE A 177 -3.19 -20.56 6.45
N GLU A 178 -2.41 -21.64 6.54
CA GLU A 178 -2.02 -22.22 7.84
C GLU A 178 -1.31 -21.20 8.72
N ARG A 179 -0.44 -20.37 8.13
CA ARG A 179 0.24 -19.29 8.84
C ARG A 179 -0.70 -18.19 9.31
N MET A 180 -1.67 -17.80 8.49
CA MET A 180 -2.69 -16.83 8.89
C MET A 180 -3.53 -17.36 10.05
N GLU A 181 -3.96 -18.61 10.00
CA GLU A 181 -4.67 -19.24 11.11
C GLU A 181 -3.82 -19.27 12.41
N GLN A 182 -2.53 -19.57 12.29
CA GLN A 182 -1.62 -19.53 13.44
C GLN A 182 -1.50 -18.10 13.99
N PHE A 183 -1.32 -17.12 13.12
CA PHE A 183 -1.23 -15.71 13.51
C PHE A 183 -2.50 -15.24 14.25
N ILE A 184 -3.68 -15.57 13.76
CA ILE A 184 -4.96 -15.26 14.41
C ILE A 184 -5.00 -15.82 15.83
N ARG A 185 -4.64 -17.10 16.00
CA ARG A 185 -4.58 -17.74 17.33
C ARG A 185 -3.57 -17.10 18.27
N ASP A 186 -2.38 -16.82 17.76
CA ASP A 186 -1.26 -16.31 18.56
C ASP A 186 -1.45 -14.87 19.01
N THR A 187 -2.13 -14.05 18.21
CA THR A 187 -2.37 -12.63 18.50
C THR A 187 -3.70 -12.35 19.17
N GLY A 188 -4.56 -13.37 19.34
CA GLY A 188 -5.87 -13.22 19.97
C GLY A 188 -6.92 -12.50 19.12
N LEU A 189 -6.70 -12.41 17.78
CA LEU A 189 -7.70 -11.87 16.87
C LEU A 189 -9.00 -12.69 16.91
N SER A 190 -10.13 -12.02 16.81
CA SER A 190 -11.47 -12.61 16.91
C SER A 190 -12.41 -12.06 15.83
N GLU A 191 -13.63 -12.58 15.78
CA GLU A 191 -14.66 -12.07 14.85
C GLU A 191 -15.00 -10.60 15.10
N ASP A 192 -14.84 -10.10 16.32
CA ASP A 192 -15.07 -8.68 16.65
C ASP A 192 -14.12 -7.74 15.89
N ASP A 193 -12.91 -8.22 15.55
CA ASP A 193 -11.93 -7.44 14.78
C ASP A 193 -12.41 -7.17 13.34
N LEU A 194 -13.25 -8.03 12.77
CA LEU A 194 -13.82 -7.85 11.44
C LEU A 194 -14.79 -6.67 11.34
N HIS A 195 -15.16 -6.08 12.47
CA HIS A 195 -16.04 -4.90 12.52
C HIS A 195 -15.28 -3.58 12.72
N LEU A 196 -13.97 -3.64 12.97
CA LEU A 196 -13.14 -2.44 13.15
C LEU A 196 -12.80 -1.82 11.79
N ASN A 197 -13.24 -0.60 11.59
CA ASN A 197 -12.84 0.22 10.46
C ASN A 197 -11.59 1.05 10.81
N TYR A 198 -11.07 1.82 9.84
CA TYR A 198 -9.88 2.63 10.02
C TYR A 198 -9.99 3.64 11.18
N ASP A 199 -11.13 4.32 11.30
CA ASP A 199 -11.34 5.32 12.35
C ASP A 199 -11.37 4.68 13.75
N ASP A 200 -11.93 3.48 13.87
CA ASP A 200 -11.95 2.71 15.12
C ASP A 200 -10.53 2.33 15.55
N VAL A 201 -9.70 1.82 14.63
CA VAL A 201 -8.31 1.44 14.90
C VAL A 201 -7.48 2.67 15.27
N VAL A 202 -7.62 3.78 14.53
CA VAL A 202 -6.94 5.05 14.84
C VAL A 202 -7.33 5.56 16.23
N ALA A 203 -8.61 5.50 16.57
CA ALA A 203 -9.10 5.93 17.90
C ALA A 203 -8.56 5.05 19.03
N LEU A 204 -8.54 3.73 18.87
CA LEU A 204 -7.96 2.80 19.83
C LEU A 204 -6.47 3.07 20.05
N TYR A 205 -5.72 3.24 18.97
CA TYR A 205 -4.28 3.52 19.04
C TYR A 205 -3.99 4.87 19.69
N ALA A 206 -4.66 5.93 19.25
CA ALA A 206 -4.48 7.28 19.77
C ALA A 206 -4.87 7.40 21.25
N SER A 207 -5.82 6.59 21.73
CA SER A 207 -6.23 6.55 23.14
C SER A 207 -5.37 5.65 24.04
N GLY A 208 -4.32 5.02 23.49
CA GLY A 208 -3.44 4.11 24.25
C GLY A 208 -4.10 2.78 24.60
N LYS A 209 -5.15 2.36 23.90
CA LYS A 209 -5.85 1.09 24.09
C LYS A 209 -5.41 -0.01 23.11
N LEU A 210 -4.52 0.31 22.20
CA LEU A 210 -3.98 -0.58 21.18
C LEU A 210 -2.48 -0.35 21.07
N ALA A 211 -1.70 -1.42 21.26
CA ALA A 211 -0.24 -1.33 21.25
C ALA A 211 0.34 -1.36 19.81
N MET A 212 -0.21 -2.20 18.97
CA MET A 212 0.26 -2.39 17.59
C MET A 212 -0.92 -2.60 16.64
N TYR A 213 -0.79 -2.11 15.40
CA TYR A 213 -1.75 -2.44 14.36
C TYR A 213 -1.06 -2.63 13.01
N PHE A 214 -1.67 -3.42 12.12
CA PHE A 214 -1.25 -3.47 10.73
C PHE A 214 -1.65 -2.17 10.04
N GLY A 215 -0.67 -1.52 9.42
CA GLY A 215 -0.89 -0.25 8.75
C GLY A 215 0.27 0.13 7.84
N SER A 216 0.24 1.37 7.37
CA SER A 216 1.25 1.91 6.49
C SER A 216 2.25 2.82 7.21
N SER A 217 3.41 3.01 6.59
CA SER A 217 4.47 3.89 7.10
C SER A 217 4.03 5.36 7.23
N SER A 218 3.04 5.79 6.45
CA SER A 218 2.43 7.12 6.57
C SER A 218 1.71 7.33 7.91
N GLY A 219 1.16 6.28 8.51
CA GLY A 219 0.53 6.32 9.83
C GLY A 219 1.51 6.71 10.95
N VAL A 220 2.79 6.37 10.82
CA VAL A 220 3.81 6.73 11.80
C VAL A 220 3.89 8.24 12.00
N LYS A 221 4.02 8.98 10.90
CA LYS A 221 4.10 10.44 10.97
C LYS A 221 2.83 11.07 11.51
N MET A 222 1.68 10.56 11.13
CA MET A 222 0.39 11.05 11.61
C MET A 222 0.29 11.01 13.14
N PHE A 223 0.74 9.94 13.77
CA PHE A 223 0.72 9.81 15.23
C PHE A 223 1.85 10.56 15.92
N GLN A 224 3.05 10.62 15.30
CA GLN A 224 4.14 11.45 15.81
C GLN A 224 3.76 12.93 15.86
N ASP A 225 3.02 13.43 14.87
CA ASP A 225 2.50 14.80 14.83
C ASP A 225 1.47 15.07 15.94
N GLN A 226 0.84 14.02 16.49
CA GLN A 226 -0.04 14.07 17.66
C GLN A 226 0.72 13.88 19.00
N GLY A 227 2.04 13.71 18.96
CA GLY A 227 2.88 13.54 20.13
C GLY A 227 2.98 12.11 20.65
N ILE A 228 2.52 11.12 19.91
CA ILE A 228 2.65 9.69 20.24
C ILE A 228 3.96 9.16 19.68
N ASN A 229 4.82 8.61 20.52
CA ASN A 229 6.10 8.02 20.10
C ASN A 229 5.86 6.71 19.33
N THR A 230 5.71 6.85 18.02
CA THR A 230 5.35 5.76 17.12
C THR A 230 6.56 5.30 16.30
N THR A 231 6.70 4.00 16.14
CA THR A 231 7.69 3.38 15.23
C THR A 231 7.01 2.39 14.28
N PHE A 232 7.80 1.82 13.37
CA PHE A 232 7.32 0.92 12.34
C PHE A 232 8.16 -0.36 12.32
N LEU A 233 7.49 -1.51 12.31
CA LEU A 233 8.14 -2.82 12.30
C LEU A 233 7.71 -3.63 11.07
N PRO A 234 8.60 -4.50 10.56
CA PRO A 234 8.30 -5.37 9.44
C PRO A 234 7.38 -6.53 9.87
N PHE A 235 6.86 -7.25 8.88
CA PHE A 235 6.32 -8.58 9.12
C PHE A 235 7.45 -9.53 9.50
N PHE A 236 7.30 -10.15 10.64
CA PHE A 236 8.20 -11.19 11.12
C PHE A 236 7.78 -12.55 10.60
N GLN A 237 8.73 -13.29 10.05
CA GLN A 237 8.48 -14.63 9.54
C GLN A 237 9.02 -15.69 10.51
N PRO A 238 8.39 -16.88 10.62
CA PRO A 238 8.86 -17.94 11.50
C PRO A 238 10.27 -18.45 11.16
N ASN A 239 10.73 -18.26 9.93
CA ASN A 239 12.10 -18.59 9.49
C ASN A 239 13.15 -17.52 9.87
N GLY A 240 12.74 -16.46 10.59
CA GLY A 240 13.58 -15.35 11.01
C GLY A 240 13.75 -14.23 9.97
N GLU A 241 13.18 -14.37 8.79
CA GLU A 241 13.16 -13.29 7.80
C GLU A 241 12.23 -12.15 8.23
N LYS A 242 12.50 -10.96 7.71
CA LYS A 242 11.73 -9.74 7.97
C LYS A 242 11.37 -9.11 6.65
N TRP A 243 10.09 -8.85 6.43
CA TRP A 243 9.58 -8.32 5.19
C TRP A 243 8.78 -7.04 5.39
N LEU A 244 8.94 -6.11 4.47
CA LEU A 244 8.03 -4.98 4.27
C LEU A 244 7.38 -5.15 2.90
N MET A 245 6.07 -5.00 2.83
CA MET A 245 5.42 -4.83 1.56
C MET A 245 5.53 -3.35 1.16
N THR A 246 5.90 -3.07 -0.07
CA THR A 246 5.96 -1.70 -0.59
C THR A 246 5.08 -1.60 -1.82
N THR A 247 4.24 -0.59 -1.86
CA THR A 247 3.36 -0.31 -2.99
C THR A 247 3.56 1.12 -3.48
N PRO A 248 3.61 1.35 -4.80
CA PRO A 248 3.43 2.69 -5.33
C PRO A 248 2.05 3.21 -4.89
N TYR A 249 2.03 4.33 -4.17
CA TYR A 249 0.79 4.74 -3.52
C TYR A 249 0.03 5.83 -4.29
N PHE A 250 0.74 6.81 -4.81
CA PHE A 250 0.14 7.94 -5.48
C PHE A 250 0.71 8.07 -6.88
N GLN A 251 -0.13 8.09 -7.87
CA GLN A 251 0.27 8.14 -9.27
C GLN A 251 -0.16 9.45 -9.91
N VAL A 252 0.64 9.91 -10.84
CA VAL A 252 0.39 11.13 -11.62
C VAL A 252 0.48 10.82 -13.11
N ALA A 253 -0.40 11.43 -13.88
CA ALA A 253 -0.38 11.38 -15.34
C ALA A 253 -0.64 12.76 -15.93
N LEU A 254 -0.23 12.95 -17.18
CA LEU A 254 -0.45 14.18 -17.93
C LEU A 254 -1.45 13.96 -19.06
N ASN A 255 -2.35 14.93 -19.24
CA ASN A 255 -3.29 14.95 -20.35
C ASN A 255 -2.55 15.02 -21.69
N ARG A 256 -2.94 14.18 -22.63
CA ARG A 256 -2.34 14.14 -23.98
C ARG A 256 -2.52 15.42 -24.78
N GLU A 257 -3.56 16.21 -24.52
CA GLU A 257 -3.79 17.48 -25.19
C GLU A 257 -2.64 18.48 -24.97
N LEU A 258 -1.87 18.34 -23.90
CA LEU A 258 -0.66 19.11 -23.65
C LEU A 258 0.38 18.96 -24.77
N THR A 259 0.33 17.91 -25.57
CA THR A 259 1.22 17.73 -26.72
C THR A 259 1.01 18.78 -27.79
N GLN A 260 -0.14 19.43 -27.82
CA GLN A 260 -0.52 20.49 -28.77
C GLN A 260 -0.06 21.89 -28.32
N ASP A 261 0.31 22.05 -27.05
CA ASP A 261 0.77 23.32 -26.45
C ASP A 261 2.14 23.12 -25.79
N THR A 262 3.19 23.55 -26.47
CA THR A 262 4.58 23.35 -26.04
C THR A 262 4.88 24.03 -24.71
N GLU A 263 4.38 25.27 -24.48
CA GLU A 263 4.66 26.01 -23.27
C GLU A 263 3.90 25.42 -22.07
N ARG A 264 2.62 25.05 -22.25
CA ARG A 264 1.81 24.44 -21.23
C ARG A 264 2.37 23.05 -20.86
N ARG A 265 2.77 22.24 -21.87
CA ARG A 265 3.44 20.95 -21.67
C ARG A 265 4.74 21.10 -20.87
N LYS A 266 5.58 22.10 -21.22
CA LYS A 266 6.82 22.34 -20.49
C LYS A 266 6.57 22.67 -19.02
N LYS A 267 5.57 23.49 -18.74
CA LYS A 267 5.17 23.82 -17.36
C LYS A 267 4.69 22.58 -16.62
N ALA A 268 3.82 21.77 -17.22
CA ALA A 268 3.33 20.52 -16.61
C ALA A 268 4.46 19.54 -16.31
N LEU A 269 5.39 19.34 -17.25
CA LEU A 269 6.58 18.48 -17.04
C LEU A 269 7.56 19.04 -15.97
N THR A 270 7.53 20.35 -15.72
CA THR A 270 8.35 20.96 -14.66
C THR A 270 7.71 20.77 -13.28
N VAL A 271 6.40 20.55 -13.21
CA VAL A 271 5.67 20.24 -11.97
C VAL A 271 5.89 18.79 -11.54
N LEU A 272 6.07 17.86 -12.51
CA LEU A 272 6.45 16.48 -12.24
C LEU A 272 7.87 16.36 -11.69
#